data_55e5eca41b673437e8011b37caa78ddf
#
_entry.id   55e5eca41b673437e8011b37caa78ddf
#
_cell.length_a   1.000
_cell.length_b   1.000
_cell.length_c   1.000
_cell.angle_alpha   90.00
_cell.angle_beta   90.00
_cell.angle_gamma   90.00
#
_symmetry.space_group_name_H-M   'P 1'
#
loop_
_entity.id
_entity.type
_entity.pdbx_description
1 polymer ?
#
loop_
_entity_poly.entity_id
_entity_poly.type
_entity_poly.pdbx_seq_one_letter_code
_entity_poly.pdbx_strand_id
1 'polypeptide(L)'
;INTDQYNIEKSLGKYGFSSEQITDVICTHMHFDHIGGNTKIKSGKVVPTFPNAKYWISKENWKLANHPSQKDAGSFIEHDWKVLAENQMIEIIDGREPFIEGIETFVTHGHTPGLLHPIVSDGSNKLFYGADIFPMVAHIPIPWVMAYDVQPVVTMEEKQKLLQKMEREDW
;
A
#
# COMPACT_ATOMS: atom_id res chain seq x y z
N ILE A 1 -19.05 -0.18 6.98
CA ILE A 1 -17.95 -0.87 7.69
C ILE A 1 -18.10 -0.54 9.16
N ASN A 2 -18.03 -1.54 10.05
CA ASN A 2 -18.05 -1.30 11.49
C ASN A 2 -16.69 -0.78 11.94
N THR A 3 -16.52 0.55 11.94
CA THR A 3 -15.29 1.24 12.29
C THR A 3 -14.83 1.00 13.74
N ASP A 4 -15.73 0.58 14.63
CA ASP A 4 -15.38 0.27 16.03
C ASP A 4 -14.61 -1.02 16.16
N GLN A 5 -14.81 -1.98 15.25
CA GLN A 5 -14.13 -3.26 15.26
C GLN A 5 -12.79 -3.21 14.49
N TYR A 6 -12.72 -2.43 13.40
CA TYR A 6 -11.57 -2.38 12.47
C TYR A 6 -10.92 -0.99 12.47
N ASN A 7 -10.53 -0.52 13.63
CA ASN A 7 -9.86 0.77 13.78
C ASN A 7 -8.36 0.56 13.93
N ILE A 8 -7.57 1.14 13.03
CA ILE A 8 -6.11 0.97 12.99
C ILE A 8 -5.44 1.51 14.26
N GLU A 9 -5.92 2.60 14.85
CA GLU A 9 -5.39 3.18 16.08
C GLU A 9 -5.62 2.23 17.27
N LYS A 10 -6.80 1.59 17.35
CA LYS A 10 -7.06 0.55 18.36
C LYS A 10 -6.17 -0.68 18.17
N SER A 11 -5.86 -1.03 16.91
CA SER A 11 -4.96 -2.14 16.62
C SER A 11 -3.53 -1.84 17.04
N LEU A 12 -3.02 -0.64 16.77
CA LEU A 12 -1.71 -0.17 17.23
C LEU A 12 -1.65 -0.11 18.76
N GLY A 13 -2.71 0.39 19.41
CA GLY A 13 -2.81 0.48 20.87
C GLY A 13 -2.68 -0.87 21.60
N LYS A 14 -3.09 -1.99 20.95
CA LYS A 14 -2.86 -3.35 21.51
C LYS A 14 -1.39 -3.70 21.65
N TYR A 15 -0.54 -3.08 20.84
CA TYR A 15 0.92 -3.26 20.85
C TYR A 15 1.66 -2.10 21.53
N GLY A 16 0.94 -1.19 22.19
CA GLY A 16 1.53 -0.07 22.94
C GLY A 16 1.92 1.14 22.09
N PHE A 17 1.47 1.23 20.83
CA PHE A 17 1.73 2.37 19.96
C PHE A 17 0.52 3.29 19.83
N SER A 18 0.78 4.60 19.80
CA SER A 18 -0.22 5.61 19.43
C SER A 18 -0.03 6.09 17.99
N SER A 19 -1.04 6.73 17.43
CA SER A 19 -0.96 7.29 16.08
C SER A 19 0.10 8.39 15.95
N GLU A 20 0.41 9.11 17.03
CA GLU A 20 1.43 10.16 17.07
C GLU A 20 2.86 9.62 17.02
N GLN A 21 3.06 8.34 17.35
CA GLN A 21 4.37 7.69 17.33
C GLN A 21 4.74 7.12 15.96
N ILE A 22 3.77 7.04 15.04
CA ILE A 22 4.03 6.56 13.67
C ILE A 22 4.70 7.69 12.89
N THR A 23 5.88 7.40 12.36
CA THR A 23 6.71 8.34 11.60
C THR A 23 6.64 8.12 10.10
N ASP A 24 6.30 6.90 9.68
CA ASP A 24 6.30 6.52 8.28
C ASP A 24 5.10 5.60 7.97
N VAL A 25 4.42 5.87 6.88
CA VAL A 25 3.33 5.04 6.33
C VAL A 25 3.67 4.72 4.89
N ILE A 26 3.88 3.45 4.59
CA ILE A 26 4.10 2.99 3.22
C ILE A 26 2.74 2.61 2.63
N CYS A 27 2.26 3.41 1.67
CA CYS A 27 1.05 3.11 0.93
C CYS A 27 1.39 2.16 -0.21
N THR A 28 0.91 0.93 -0.16
CA THR A 28 1.15 -0.03 -1.25
C THR A 28 0.59 0.50 -2.56
N HIS A 29 -0.61 1.01 -2.54
CA HIS A 29 -1.27 1.71 -3.63
C HIS A 29 -2.45 2.54 -3.09
N MET A 30 -3.03 3.40 -3.92
CA MET A 30 -3.97 4.42 -3.49
C MET A 30 -5.45 4.04 -3.64
N HIS A 31 -5.79 2.74 -3.73
CA HIS A 31 -7.18 2.32 -3.68
C HIS A 31 -7.76 2.56 -2.28
N PHE A 32 -9.06 2.92 -2.21
CA PHE A 32 -9.72 3.36 -0.99
C PHE A 32 -9.67 2.36 0.17
N ASP A 33 -9.66 1.07 -0.13
CA ASP A 33 -9.62 0.00 0.86
C ASP A 33 -8.22 -0.22 1.46
N HIS A 34 -7.18 0.35 0.84
CA HIS A 34 -5.79 0.32 1.32
C HIS A 34 -5.38 1.62 2.02
N ILE A 35 -5.85 2.78 1.53
CA ILE A 35 -5.45 4.07 2.10
C ILE A 35 -6.55 4.81 2.85
N GLY A 36 -7.79 4.32 2.86
CA GLY A 36 -8.90 4.96 3.56
C GLY A 36 -8.68 5.16 5.07
N GLY A 37 -7.76 4.37 5.66
CA GLY A 37 -7.30 4.54 7.04
C GLY A 37 -6.27 5.65 7.26
N ASN A 38 -5.74 6.26 6.20
CA ASN A 38 -4.75 7.34 6.29
C ASN A 38 -5.35 8.63 6.84
N THR A 39 -6.66 8.79 6.70
CA THR A 39 -7.40 9.93 7.22
C THR A 39 -8.55 9.48 8.12
N LYS A 40 -8.99 10.37 8.98
CA LYS A 40 -10.15 10.16 9.86
C LYS A 40 -10.95 11.46 10.02
N ILE A 41 -12.19 11.34 10.46
CA ILE A 41 -13.02 12.50 10.82
C ILE A 41 -12.84 12.80 12.30
N LYS A 42 -12.36 14.01 12.61
CA LYS A 42 -12.26 14.54 13.98
C LYS A 42 -12.98 15.90 14.05
N SER A 43 -13.99 15.98 14.90
CA SER A 43 -14.82 17.21 15.06
C SER A 43 -15.39 17.73 13.72
N GLY A 44 -15.85 16.82 12.86
CA GLY A 44 -16.45 17.14 11.56
C GLY A 44 -15.45 17.54 10.46
N LYS A 45 -14.15 17.42 10.70
CA LYS A 45 -13.10 17.71 9.73
C LYS A 45 -12.30 16.45 9.41
N VAL A 46 -11.89 16.30 8.14
CA VAL A 46 -10.94 15.27 7.74
C VAL A 46 -9.55 15.68 8.22
N VAL A 47 -8.88 14.79 8.92
CA VAL A 47 -7.52 15.00 9.46
C VAL A 47 -6.66 13.77 9.21
N PRO A 48 -5.33 13.90 9.16
CA PRO A 48 -4.42 12.73 9.10
C PRO A 48 -4.64 11.81 10.30
N THR A 49 -4.66 10.50 10.08
CA THR A 49 -4.69 9.51 11.15
C THR A 49 -3.37 9.47 11.90
N PHE A 50 -2.25 9.59 11.18
CA PHE A 50 -0.89 9.61 11.70
C PHE A 50 -0.28 11.00 11.50
N PRO A 51 -0.46 11.93 12.46
CA PRO A 51 -0.18 13.36 12.24
C PRO A 51 1.30 13.69 12.10
N ASN A 52 2.19 12.79 12.53
CA ASN A 52 3.65 12.98 12.49
C ASN A 52 4.32 12.14 11.39
N ALA A 53 3.54 11.41 10.59
CA ALA A 53 4.08 10.49 9.61
C ALA A 53 4.31 11.16 8.24
N LYS A 54 5.33 10.65 7.53
CA LYS A 54 5.46 10.77 6.08
C LYS A 54 4.70 9.63 5.43
N TYR A 55 3.98 9.92 4.34
CA TYR A 55 3.23 8.94 3.57
C TYR A 55 3.94 8.68 2.24
N TRP A 56 4.55 7.50 2.13
CA TRP A 56 5.34 7.10 0.98
C TRP A 56 4.45 6.48 -0.09
N ILE A 57 4.45 7.07 -1.27
CA ILE A 57 3.58 6.67 -2.38
C ILE A 57 4.42 6.55 -3.66
N SER A 58 4.18 5.51 -4.48
CA SER A 58 4.87 5.41 -5.75
C SER A 58 4.43 6.51 -6.71
N LYS A 59 5.38 7.02 -7.47
CA LYS A 59 5.15 8.06 -8.49
C LYS A 59 4.08 7.66 -9.51
N GLU A 60 4.09 6.41 -9.94
CA GLU A 60 3.15 5.92 -10.94
C GLU A 60 1.73 5.84 -10.37
N ASN A 61 1.59 5.32 -9.15
CA ASN A 61 0.28 5.21 -8.52
C ASN A 61 -0.27 6.57 -8.10
N TRP A 62 0.59 7.50 -7.64
CA TRP A 62 0.21 8.89 -7.41
C TRP A 62 -0.33 9.56 -8.67
N LYS A 63 0.36 9.38 -9.80
CA LYS A 63 -0.10 9.91 -11.10
C LYS A 63 -1.45 9.32 -11.49
N LEU A 64 -1.61 8.00 -11.31
CA LEU A 64 -2.85 7.31 -11.64
C LEU A 64 -4.01 7.79 -10.77
N ALA A 65 -3.83 7.91 -9.45
CA ALA A 65 -4.86 8.37 -8.52
C ALA A 65 -5.37 9.79 -8.85
N ASN A 66 -4.49 10.65 -9.36
CA ASN A 66 -4.86 12.01 -9.78
C ASN A 66 -5.44 12.08 -11.20
N HIS A 67 -5.23 11.04 -12.03
CA HIS A 67 -5.75 10.94 -13.41
C HIS A 67 -6.17 9.50 -13.71
N PRO A 68 -7.17 8.96 -12.99
CA PRO A 68 -7.57 7.58 -13.13
C PRO A 68 -8.25 7.30 -14.48
N SER A 69 -8.14 6.06 -14.92
CA SER A 69 -8.90 5.58 -16.08
C SER A 69 -10.38 5.39 -15.71
N GLN A 70 -11.25 5.26 -16.72
CA GLN A 70 -12.66 4.96 -16.48
C GLN A 70 -12.88 3.62 -15.76
N LYS A 71 -11.92 2.69 -15.90
CA LYS A 71 -12.00 1.36 -15.28
C LYS A 71 -11.80 1.43 -13.76
N ASP A 72 -10.86 2.25 -13.30
CA ASP A 72 -10.38 2.27 -11.92
C ASP A 72 -10.72 3.56 -11.14
N ALA A 73 -11.36 4.53 -11.79
CA ALA A 73 -11.73 5.81 -11.15
C ALA A 73 -12.52 5.65 -9.84
N GLY A 74 -13.38 4.64 -9.76
CA GLY A 74 -14.14 4.35 -8.54
C GLY A 74 -13.31 3.83 -7.37
N SER A 75 -12.06 3.41 -7.62
CA SER A 75 -11.16 2.92 -6.58
C SER A 75 -10.39 4.03 -5.87
N PHE A 76 -10.36 5.24 -6.44
CA PHE A 76 -9.61 6.38 -5.90
C PHE A 76 -10.55 7.41 -5.29
N ILE A 77 -10.44 7.65 -3.99
CA ILE A 77 -11.28 8.58 -3.25
C ILE A 77 -10.43 9.73 -2.72
N GLU A 78 -10.53 10.91 -3.32
CA GLU A 78 -9.66 12.07 -3.07
C GLU A 78 -9.54 12.44 -1.59
N HIS A 79 -10.60 12.31 -0.80
CA HIS A 79 -10.54 12.66 0.61
C HIS A 79 -9.61 11.76 1.45
N ASP A 80 -9.19 10.59 0.92
CA ASP A 80 -8.28 9.69 1.64
C ASP A 80 -6.83 10.20 1.63
N TRP A 81 -6.50 11.14 0.73
CA TRP A 81 -5.13 11.70 0.63
C TRP A 81 -5.06 13.23 0.51
N LYS A 82 -6.16 13.92 0.20
CA LYS A 82 -6.15 15.38 -0.06
C LYS A 82 -5.53 16.16 1.09
N VAL A 83 -6.00 15.92 2.32
CA VAL A 83 -5.47 16.61 3.50
C VAL A 83 -4.00 16.29 3.75
N LEU A 84 -3.52 15.11 3.37
CA LEU A 84 -2.09 14.75 3.48
C LEU A 84 -1.26 15.57 2.49
N ALA A 85 -1.73 15.72 1.26
CA ALA A 85 -1.08 16.55 0.24
C ALA A 85 -1.06 18.03 0.63
N GLU A 86 -2.19 18.56 1.11
CA GLU A 86 -2.29 19.94 1.59
C GLU A 86 -1.33 20.24 2.76
N ASN A 87 -1.07 19.26 3.62
CA ASN A 87 -0.13 19.36 4.73
C ASN A 87 1.31 18.95 4.38
N GLN A 88 1.64 18.71 3.10
CA GLN A 88 2.97 18.31 2.63
C GLN A 88 3.52 17.05 3.32
N MET A 89 2.63 16.10 3.62
CA MET A 89 2.99 14.84 4.30
C MET A 89 3.30 13.71 3.32
N ILE A 90 3.08 13.90 2.01
CA ILE A 90 3.28 12.89 0.98
C ILE A 90 4.70 12.96 0.45
N GLU A 91 5.39 11.82 0.44
CA GLU A 91 6.70 11.61 -0.18
C GLU A 91 6.54 10.68 -1.40
N ILE A 92 6.95 11.19 -2.56
CA ILE A 92 6.83 10.45 -3.82
C ILE A 92 8.13 9.73 -4.13
N ILE A 93 8.05 8.41 -4.32
CA ILE A 93 9.17 7.53 -4.61
C ILE A 93 8.94 6.77 -5.92
N ASP A 94 10.01 6.30 -6.55
CA ASP A 94 9.89 5.37 -7.69
C ASP A 94 9.81 3.90 -7.23
N GLY A 95 10.09 3.63 -5.94
CA GLY A 95 10.00 2.32 -5.31
C GLY A 95 11.14 1.37 -5.65
N ARG A 96 12.22 1.87 -6.26
CA ARG A 96 13.38 1.06 -6.68
C ARG A 96 14.59 1.27 -5.77
N GLU A 97 14.67 2.41 -5.12
CA GLU A 97 15.76 2.76 -4.22
C GLU A 97 15.31 2.66 -2.76
N PRO A 98 16.21 2.26 -1.84
CA PRO A 98 15.93 2.27 -0.41
C PRO A 98 15.58 3.69 0.06
N PHE A 99 14.52 3.82 0.83
CA PHE A 99 14.06 5.10 1.38
C PHE A 99 13.86 5.05 2.89
N ILE A 100 13.76 3.86 3.46
CA ILE A 100 13.75 3.60 4.91
C ILE A 100 14.75 2.47 5.18
N GLU A 101 15.60 2.64 6.19
CA GLU A 101 16.58 1.62 6.59
C GLU A 101 15.86 0.31 6.98
N GLY A 102 16.36 -0.83 6.47
CA GLY A 102 15.78 -2.16 6.72
C GLY A 102 14.53 -2.48 5.90
N ILE A 103 14.09 -1.57 5.02
CA ILE A 103 12.95 -1.79 4.15
C ILE A 103 13.36 -1.63 2.68
N GLU A 104 13.18 -2.68 1.93
CA GLU A 104 13.25 -2.69 0.48
C GLU A 104 11.84 -2.69 -0.11
N THR A 105 11.69 -2.33 -1.37
CA THR A 105 10.43 -2.43 -2.10
C THR A 105 10.59 -3.19 -3.40
N PHE A 106 9.56 -3.95 -3.74
CA PHE A 106 9.35 -4.51 -5.06
C PHE A 106 8.15 -3.81 -5.69
N VAL A 107 8.20 -3.53 -6.98
CA VAL A 107 7.14 -2.78 -7.68
C VAL A 107 6.49 -3.67 -8.73
N THR A 108 5.15 -3.67 -8.76
CA THR A 108 4.35 -4.34 -9.78
C THR A 108 3.36 -3.39 -10.46
N HIS A 109 2.82 -3.82 -11.59
CA HIS A 109 1.96 -2.98 -12.43
C HIS A 109 0.66 -3.67 -12.86
N GLY A 110 0.52 -4.97 -12.58
CA GLY A 110 -0.59 -5.77 -13.07
C GLY A 110 -1.91 -5.45 -12.41
N HIS A 111 -1.97 -5.44 -11.08
CA HIS A 111 -3.15 -5.04 -10.32
C HIS A 111 -3.44 -3.55 -10.54
N THR A 112 -2.47 -2.71 -10.26
CA THR A 112 -2.48 -1.28 -10.54
C THR A 112 -1.05 -0.80 -10.80
N PRO A 113 -0.81 0.14 -11.73
CA PRO A 113 0.53 0.67 -11.98
C PRO A 113 1.18 1.24 -10.73
N GLY A 114 2.41 0.78 -10.43
CA GLY A 114 3.18 1.26 -9.31
C GLY A 114 2.76 0.72 -7.94
N LEU A 115 2.16 -0.46 -7.88
CA LEU A 115 1.88 -1.15 -6.62
C LEU A 115 3.21 -1.49 -5.91
N LEU A 116 3.40 -0.97 -4.70
CA LEU A 116 4.57 -1.21 -3.85
C LEU A 116 4.37 -2.44 -2.97
N HIS A 117 5.39 -3.27 -2.90
CA HIS A 117 5.46 -4.41 -1.99
C HIS A 117 6.63 -4.21 -1.03
N PRO A 118 6.40 -3.79 0.21
CA PRO A 118 7.44 -3.70 1.22
C PRO A 118 8.04 -5.06 1.56
N ILE A 119 9.36 -5.11 1.65
CA ILE A 119 10.16 -6.25 2.12
C ILE A 119 10.91 -5.79 3.36
N VAL A 120 10.55 -6.32 4.51
CA VAL A 120 11.21 -6.01 5.77
C VAL A 120 12.21 -7.11 6.09
N SER A 121 13.46 -6.76 6.41
CA SER A 121 14.50 -7.71 6.75
C SER A 121 15.18 -7.35 8.06
N ASP A 122 15.42 -8.39 8.90
CA ASP A 122 16.28 -8.29 10.08
C ASP A 122 17.71 -8.84 9.84
N GLY A 123 18.04 -9.13 8.57
CA GLY A 123 19.29 -9.74 8.14
C GLY A 123 19.26 -11.27 8.09
N SER A 124 18.36 -11.92 8.83
CA SER A 124 18.19 -13.38 8.85
C SER A 124 16.85 -13.81 8.26
N ASN A 125 15.80 -13.02 8.50
CA ASN A 125 14.45 -13.28 8.02
C ASN A 125 14.00 -12.16 7.10
N LYS A 126 13.15 -12.50 6.14
CA LYS A 126 12.48 -11.53 5.26
C LYS A 126 10.97 -11.70 5.37
N LEU A 127 10.28 -10.57 5.50
CA LEU A 127 8.82 -10.49 5.42
C LEU A 127 8.45 -9.72 4.15
N PHE A 128 7.78 -10.39 3.23
CA PHE A 128 7.22 -9.77 2.03
C PHE A 128 5.74 -9.47 2.23
N TYR A 129 5.34 -8.22 2.03
CA TYR A 129 3.92 -7.84 2.05
C TYR A 129 3.35 -7.85 0.64
N GLY A 130 2.53 -8.87 0.35
CA GLY A 130 2.00 -9.14 -1.00
C GLY A 130 0.97 -8.14 -1.50
N ALA A 131 0.29 -7.42 -0.62
CA ALA A 131 -0.81 -6.55 -1.00
C ALA A 131 -1.72 -7.23 -2.04
N ASP A 132 -2.12 -6.54 -3.09
CA ASP A 132 -3.11 -7.03 -4.05
C ASP A 132 -2.52 -7.83 -5.23
N ILE A 133 -1.22 -8.13 -5.22
CA ILE A 133 -0.70 -9.20 -6.10
C ILE A 133 -1.03 -10.59 -5.53
N PHE A 134 -1.14 -10.71 -4.19
CA PHE A 134 -1.57 -11.91 -3.47
C PHE A 134 -2.61 -11.56 -2.39
N PRO A 135 -3.83 -11.13 -2.77
CA PRO A 135 -4.81 -10.65 -1.81
C PRO A 135 -5.29 -11.74 -0.82
N MET A 136 -5.19 -12.99 -1.21
CA MET A 136 -5.49 -14.16 -0.37
C MET A 136 -4.62 -15.34 -0.78
N VAL A 137 -4.47 -16.33 0.10
CA VAL A 137 -3.76 -17.60 -0.17
C VAL A 137 -4.27 -18.27 -1.46
N ALA A 138 -5.56 -18.19 -1.73
CA ALA A 138 -6.16 -18.72 -2.96
C ALA A 138 -5.61 -18.07 -4.24
N HIS A 139 -5.02 -16.88 -4.17
CA HIS A 139 -4.42 -16.17 -5.31
C HIS A 139 -2.93 -16.44 -5.49
N ILE A 140 -2.30 -17.28 -4.66
CA ILE A 140 -0.89 -17.67 -4.87
C ILE A 140 -0.69 -18.39 -6.21
N PRO A 141 -1.53 -19.36 -6.63
CA PRO A 141 -1.40 -19.97 -7.95
C PRO A 141 -1.52 -18.93 -9.07
N ILE A 142 -0.63 -18.99 -10.06
CA ILE A 142 -0.47 -17.97 -11.11
C ILE A 142 -1.76 -17.60 -11.83
N PRO A 143 -2.63 -18.55 -12.25
CA PRO A 143 -3.84 -18.19 -13.02
C PRO A 143 -4.92 -17.48 -12.21
N TRP A 144 -4.85 -17.49 -10.89
CA TRP A 144 -5.86 -16.89 -10.03
C TRP A 144 -5.52 -15.42 -9.77
N VAL A 145 -6.11 -14.54 -10.56
CA VAL A 145 -6.00 -13.08 -10.48
C VAL A 145 -7.35 -12.46 -10.18
N MET A 146 -7.36 -11.22 -9.72
CA MET A 146 -8.62 -10.54 -9.41
C MET A 146 -9.29 -9.99 -10.67
N ALA A 147 -10.62 -10.00 -10.70
CA ALA A 147 -11.40 -9.49 -11.85
C ALA A 147 -11.18 -7.98 -12.08
N TYR A 148 -10.79 -7.25 -11.07
CA TYR A 148 -10.52 -5.81 -11.16
C TYR A 148 -9.04 -5.46 -11.34
N ASP A 149 -8.15 -6.42 -11.56
CA ASP A 149 -6.79 -6.13 -12.01
C ASP A 149 -6.83 -5.30 -13.30
N VAL A 150 -6.02 -4.26 -13.35
CA VAL A 150 -5.97 -3.39 -14.53
C VAL A 150 -5.36 -4.13 -15.72
N GLN A 151 -4.35 -4.97 -15.45
CA GLN A 151 -3.61 -5.75 -16.44
C GLN A 151 -3.42 -7.20 -15.95
N PRO A 152 -4.46 -8.07 -15.99
CA PRO A 152 -4.42 -9.39 -15.36
C PRO A 152 -3.33 -10.31 -15.93
N VAL A 153 -2.98 -10.19 -17.20
CA VAL A 153 -1.88 -10.96 -17.81
C VAL A 153 -0.52 -10.52 -17.21
N VAL A 154 -0.33 -9.22 -17.03
CA VAL A 154 0.87 -8.68 -16.37
C VAL A 154 0.94 -9.16 -14.91
N THR A 155 -0.19 -9.18 -14.19
CA THR A 155 -0.25 -9.75 -12.82
C THR A 155 0.26 -11.19 -12.80
N MET A 156 -0.14 -12.03 -13.75
CA MET A 156 0.33 -13.42 -13.82
C MET A 156 1.85 -13.51 -14.06
N GLU A 157 2.39 -12.70 -14.96
CA GLU A 157 3.83 -12.66 -15.27
C GLU A 157 4.65 -12.18 -14.06
N GLU A 158 4.15 -11.17 -13.37
CA GLU A 158 4.78 -10.61 -12.17
C GLU A 158 4.75 -11.61 -11.01
N LYS A 159 3.63 -12.30 -10.79
CA LYS A 159 3.50 -13.38 -9.81
C LYS A 159 4.52 -14.50 -10.08
N GLN A 160 4.66 -14.91 -11.34
CA GLN A 160 5.62 -15.95 -11.70
C GLN A 160 7.06 -15.54 -11.36
N LYS A 161 7.46 -14.33 -11.75
CA LYS A 161 8.80 -13.78 -11.43
C LYS A 161 9.04 -13.66 -9.94
N LEU A 162 8.02 -13.21 -9.20
CA LEU A 162 8.09 -13.02 -7.76
C LEU A 162 8.22 -14.36 -7.02
N LEU A 163 7.40 -15.35 -7.36
CA LEU A 163 7.48 -16.68 -6.75
C LEU A 163 8.84 -17.37 -7.03
N GLN A 164 9.37 -17.24 -8.24
CA GLN A 164 10.70 -17.73 -8.58
C GLN A 164 11.81 -17.01 -7.79
N LYS A 165 11.65 -15.70 -7.54
CA LYS A 165 12.59 -14.93 -6.72
C LYS A 165 12.54 -15.40 -5.27
N MET A 166 11.34 -15.58 -4.71
CA MET A 166 11.13 -16.05 -3.34
C MET A 166 11.72 -17.43 -3.12
N GLU A 167 11.50 -18.37 -4.06
CA GLU A 167 12.08 -19.71 -4.01
C GLU A 167 13.61 -19.67 -4.07
N ARG A 168 14.20 -18.88 -4.97
CA ARG A 168 15.65 -18.76 -5.12
C ARG A 168 16.35 -18.12 -3.93
N GLU A 169 15.69 -17.19 -3.26
CA GLU A 169 16.23 -16.39 -2.15
C GLU A 169 15.77 -16.87 -0.78
N ASP A 170 15.04 -18.00 -0.73
CA ASP A 170 14.52 -18.63 0.49
C ASP A 170 13.73 -17.65 1.38
N TRP A 171 12.68 -17.03 0.80
CA TRP A 171 11.78 -16.07 1.49
C TRP A 171 10.58 -16.79 2.08
#